data_2e146cf2e3a27dc9abbac216935ac950
#
_entry.id   2e146cf2e3a27dc9abbac216935ac950
#
_cell.length_a   1.000
_cell.length_b   1.000
_cell.length_c   1.000
_cell.angle_alpha   90.00
_cell.angle_beta   90.00
_cell.angle_gamma   90.00
#
_symmetry.space_group_name_H-M   'P 1'
#
loop_
_entity.id
_entity.type
_entity.pdbx_description
1 polymer ?
#
loop_
_entity_poly.entity_id
_entity_poly.type
_entity_poly.pdbx_seq_one_letter_code
_entity_poly.pdbx_strand_id
1 'polypeptide(L)'
;MKPRILIVDDDDAITQQLFWTLCDDYEVMTANDMPTAIRRATIYEPAVSIVDLHLPPTVESPEVGLRILEFIKAHVPDGKVLVVSSADGVDTLKACYAAGADEFLNKPFETEALLASLRRMASPRAVDFA
;
A
#
# COMPACT_ATOMS: atom_id res chain seq x y z
N MET A 1 -7.21 9.88 -16.91
CA MET A 1 -7.82 9.12 -15.81
C MET A 1 -6.82 8.96 -14.68
N LYS A 2 -7.27 9.20 -13.46
CA LYS A 2 -6.38 9.11 -12.30
C LYS A 2 -6.15 7.65 -11.92
N PRO A 3 -4.90 7.27 -11.58
CA PRO A 3 -4.65 5.93 -11.05
C PRO A 3 -5.37 5.75 -9.71
N ARG A 4 -5.77 4.53 -9.42
CA ARG A 4 -6.43 4.19 -8.16
C ARG A 4 -5.39 3.77 -7.12
N ILE A 5 -5.51 4.35 -5.93
CA ILE A 5 -4.63 4.07 -4.81
C ILE A 5 -5.50 3.56 -3.66
N LEU A 6 -5.10 2.43 -3.08
CA LEU A 6 -5.72 1.91 -1.87
C LEU A 6 -4.79 2.13 -0.70
N ILE A 7 -5.30 2.75 0.37
CA ILE A 7 -4.52 2.97 1.60
C ILE A 7 -5.10 2.07 2.68
N VAL A 8 -4.29 1.17 3.22
CA VAL A 8 -4.68 0.24 4.26
C VAL A 8 -3.92 0.57 5.53
N ASP A 9 -4.59 1.19 6.49
CA ASP A 9 -4.01 1.59 7.76
C ASP A 9 -5.15 1.76 8.76
N ASP A 10 -4.94 1.34 10.01
CA ASP A 10 -5.96 1.49 11.03
C ASP A 10 -5.90 2.83 11.76
N ASP A 11 -4.92 3.66 11.44
CA ASP A 11 -4.79 5.01 11.99
C ASP A 11 -5.54 5.98 11.09
N ASP A 12 -6.70 6.44 11.56
CA ASP A 12 -7.54 7.35 10.77
C ASP A 12 -6.87 8.68 10.47
N ALA A 13 -6.01 9.16 11.36
CA ALA A 13 -5.30 10.41 11.11
C ALA A 13 -4.37 10.26 9.91
N ILE A 14 -3.68 9.13 9.81
CA ILE A 14 -2.78 8.87 8.70
C ILE A 14 -3.58 8.70 7.40
N THR A 15 -4.66 7.92 7.43
CA THR A 15 -5.45 7.70 6.22
C THR A 15 -6.07 8.99 5.72
N GLN A 16 -6.56 9.84 6.61
CA GLN A 16 -7.13 11.12 6.21
C GLN A 16 -6.07 12.07 5.65
N GLN A 17 -4.92 12.12 6.30
CA GLN A 17 -3.83 12.96 5.81
C GLN A 17 -3.40 12.55 4.40
N LEU A 18 -3.23 11.26 4.20
CA LEU A 18 -2.83 10.75 2.89
C LEU A 18 -3.93 10.94 1.85
N PHE A 19 -5.18 10.74 2.24
CA PHE A 19 -6.29 10.99 1.33
C PHE A 19 -6.24 12.41 0.77
N TRP A 20 -6.14 13.41 1.65
CA TRP A 20 -6.13 14.80 1.21
C TRP A 20 -4.86 15.16 0.45
N THR A 21 -3.75 14.53 0.78
CA THR A 21 -2.49 14.75 0.06
C THR A 21 -2.55 14.23 -1.37
N LEU A 22 -3.26 13.11 -1.59
CA LEU A 22 -3.21 12.39 -2.85
C LEU A 22 -4.43 12.59 -3.75
N CYS A 23 -5.54 13.08 -3.22
CA CYS A 23 -6.81 13.06 -3.95
C CYS A 23 -6.85 13.92 -5.20
N ASP A 24 -5.97 14.90 -5.33
CA ASP A 24 -5.92 15.71 -6.54
C ASP A 24 -5.35 14.94 -7.74
N ASP A 25 -4.41 14.04 -7.49
CA ASP A 25 -3.71 13.32 -8.55
C ASP A 25 -4.13 11.87 -8.68
N TYR A 26 -4.78 11.32 -7.67
CA TYR A 26 -5.15 9.90 -7.61
C TYR A 26 -6.59 9.74 -7.16
N GLU A 27 -7.18 8.62 -7.58
CA GLU A 27 -8.47 8.19 -7.04
C GLU A 27 -8.18 7.33 -5.82
N VAL A 28 -8.46 7.87 -4.63
CA VAL A 28 -8.00 7.29 -3.37
C VAL A 28 -9.12 6.56 -2.65
N MET A 29 -8.83 5.34 -2.23
CA MET A 29 -9.70 4.54 -1.38
C MET A 29 -8.95 4.19 -0.11
N THR A 30 -9.67 4.06 0.99
CA THR A 30 -9.07 3.69 2.27
C THR A 30 -9.71 2.43 2.83
N ALA A 31 -8.96 1.70 3.63
CA ALA A 31 -9.46 0.55 4.36
C ALA A 31 -8.70 0.48 5.69
N ASN A 32 -9.40 0.12 6.76
CA ASN A 32 -8.78 0.05 8.08
C ASN A 32 -8.75 -1.37 8.66
N ASP A 33 -9.16 -2.35 7.89
CA ASP A 33 -9.09 -3.75 8.29
C ASP A 33 -8.94 -4.63 7.05
N MET A 34 -8.66 -5.90 7.27
CA MET A 34 -8.41 -6.84 6.20
C MET A 34 -9.63 -7.10 5.32
N PRO A 35 -10.84 -7.35 5.88
CA PRO A 35 -12.00 -7.61 5.01
C PRO A 35 -12.31 -6.46 4.07
N THR A 36 -12.21 -5.22 4.54
CA THR A 36 -12.45 -4.05 3.71
C THR A 36 -11.36 -3.90 2.66
N ALA A 37 -10.11 -4.12 3.03
CA ALA A 37 -8.99 -4.03 2.10
C ALA A 37 -9.14 -5.04 0.96
N ILE A 38 -9.48 -6.28 1.30
CA ILE A 38 -9.65 -7.33 0.30
C ILE A 38 -10.80 -7.01 -0.64
N ARG A 39 -11.92 -6.55 -0.08
CA ARG A 39 -13.09 -6.20 -0.90
C ARG A 39 -12.76 -5.07 -1.86
N ARG A 40 -12.10 -4.03 -1.40
CA ARG A 40 -11.76 -2.88 -2.25
C ARG A 40 -10.71 -3.24 -3.29
N ALA A 41 -9.72 -4.04 -2.92
CA ALA A 41 -8.73 -4.49 -3.88
C ALA A 41 -9.37 -5.32 -4.99
N THR A 42 -10.31 -6.18 -4.64
CA THR A 42 -10.99 -7.03 -5.60
C THR A 42 -11.85 -6.22 -6.57
N ILE A 43 -12.59 -5.25 -6.04
CA ILE A 43 -13.53 -4.48 -6.85
C ILE A 43 -12.81 -3.45 -7.72
N TYR A 44 -11.85 -2.74 -7.16
CA TYR A 44 -11.27 -1.56 -7.83
C TYR A 44 -9.92 -1.81 -8.47
N GLU A 45 -9.25 -2.92 -8.14
CA GLU A 45 -7.96 -3.29 -8.70
C GLU A 45 -6.96 -2.12 -8.71
N PRO A 46 -6.59 -1.61 -7.53
CA PRO A 46 -5.77 -0.39 -7.46
C PRO A 46 -4.43 -0.55 -8.15
N ALA A 47 -3.95 0.54 -8.75
CA ALA A 47 -2.63 0.57 -9.35
C ALA A 47 -1.53 0.43 -8.30
N VAL A 48 -1.75 1.05 -7.13
CA VAL A 48 -0.83 0.93 -5.99
C VAL A 48 -1.66 0.77 -4.72
N SER A 49 -1.23 -0.14 -3.86
CA SER A 49 -1.77 -0.29 -2.51
C SER A 49 -0.69 0.06 -1.50
N ILE A 50 -1.02 0.94 -0.57
CA ILE A 50 -0.14 1.31 0.53
C ILE A 50 -0.63 0.55 1.75
N VAL A 51 0.17 -0.39 2.27
CA VAL A 51 -0.28 -1.33 3.29
C VAL A 51 0.56 -1.19 4.55
N ASP A 52 -0.11 -0.88 5.68
CA ASP A 52 0.48 -0.98 7.00
C ASP A 52 0.47 -2.46 7.41
N LEU A 53 1.57 -2.92 7.98
CA LEU A 53 1.66 -4.32 8.40
C LEU A 53 0.90 -4.60 9.70
N HIS A 54 0.93 -3.66 10.64
CA HIS A 54 0.44 -3.89 12.00
C HIS A 54 -1.02 -3.50 12.14
N LEU A 55 -1.88 -4.40 11.68
CA LEU A 55 -3.33 -4.18 11.63
C LEU A 55 -4.07 -5.09 12.60
N PRO A 56 -5.26 -4.68 13.05
CA PRO A 56 -6.09 -5.56 13.86
C PRO A 56 -6.41 -6.87 13.14
N PRO A 57 -6.60 -7.97 13.88
CA PRO A 57 -6.61 -8.06 15.34
C PRO A 57 -5.23 -8.23 15.99
N THR A 58 -4.17 -8.40 15.23
CA THR A 58 -2.84 -8.70 15.78
C THR A 58 -1.85 -7.57 15.48
N VAL A 59 -2.10 -6.40 16.09
CA VAL A 59 -1.31 -5.20 15.78
C VAL A 59 0.17 -5.31 16.15
N GLU A 60 0.51 -6.17 17.09
CA GLU A 60 1.91 -6.40 17.48
C GLU A 60 2.66 -7.32 16.52
N SER A 61 1.97 -7.85 15.52
CA SER A 61 2.55 -8.76 14.54
C SER A 61 2.32 -8.22 13.14
N PRO A 62 3.22 -8.44 12.17
CA PRO A 62 3.00 -8.03 10.79
C PRO A 62 2.08 -8.97 10.01
N GLU A 63 1.50 -9.97 10.65
CA GLU A 63 0.80 -11.05 9.97
C GLU A 63 -0.35 -10.58 9.09
N VAL A 64 -1.21 -9.69 9.61
CA VAL A 64 -2.39 -9.26 8.87
C VAL A 64 -1.99 -8.49 7.62
N GLY A 65 -1.05 -7.56 7.76
CA GLY A 65 -0.55 -6.81 6.61
C GLY A 65 0.10 -7.69 5.56
N LEU A 66 0.87 -8.69 6.00
CA LEU A 66 1.47 -9.65 5.07
C LEU A 66 0.42 -10.45 4.31
N ARG A 67 -0.66 -10.85 4.97
CA ARG A 67 -1.75 -11.55 4.28
C ARG A 67 -2.44 -10.68 3.25
N ILE A 68 -2.64 -9.41 3.56
CA ILE A 68 -3.22 -8.46 2.61
C ILE A 68 -2.30 -8.31 1.40
N LEU A 69 -1.01 -8.15 1.65
CA LEU A 69 0.00 -8.05 0.60
C LEU A 69 -0.04 -9.27 -0.31
N GLU A 70 -0.02 -10.46 0.26
CA GLU A 70 -0.08 -11.70 -0.52
C GLU A 70 -1.35 -11.79 -1.35
N PHE A 71 -2.48 -11.42 -0.76
CA PHE A 71 -3.75 -11.42 -1.48
C PHE A 71 -3.71 -10.49 -2.68
N ILE A 72 -3.25 -9.26 -2.47
CA ILE A 72 -3.22 -8.27 -3.54
C ILE A 72 -2.30 -8.73 -4.67
N LYS A 73 -1.13 -9.24 -4.34
CA LYS A 73 -0.20 -9.70 -5.37
C LYS A 73 -0.73 -10.90 -6.15
N ALA A 74 -1.56 -11.72 -5.51
CA ALA A 74 -2.16 -12.87 -6.18
C ALA A 74 -3.36 -12.50 -7.05
N HIS A 75 -4.14 -11.50 -6.63
CA HIS A 75 -5.43 -11.20 -7.26
C HIS A 75 -5.45 -9.91 -8.08
N VAL A 76 -4.43 -9.06 -7.93
CA VAL A 76 -4.30 -7.83 -8.70
C VAL A 76 -2.91 -7.84 -9.34
N PRO A 77 -2.73 -8.61 -10.44
CA PRO A 77 -1.38 -8.86 -10.99
C PRO A 77 -0.62 -7.61 -11.38
N ASP A 78 -1.32 -6.60 -11.85
CA ASP A 78 -0.67 -5.34 -12.26
C ASP A 78 -0.55 -4.34 -11.14
N GLY A 79 -1.11 -4.66 -9.95
CA GLY A 79 -1.06 -3.77 -8.81
C GLY A 79 0.31 -3.82 -8.11
N LYS A 80 0.83 -2.65 -7.77
CA LYS A 80 2.05 -2.55 -6.99
C LYS A 80 1.70 -2.41 -5.52
N VAL A 81 2.57 -2.84 -4.63
CA VAL A 81 2.34 -2.71 -3.19
C VAL A 81 3.51 -2.00 -2.54
N LEU A 82 3.20 -0.90 -1.86
CA LEU A 82 4.13 -0.18 -1.01
C LEU A 82 3.78 -0.52 0.44
N VAL A 83 4.71 -1.15 1.14
CA VAL A 83 4.53 -1.47 2.55
C VAL A 83 5.05 -0.32 3.39
N VAL A 84 4.28 0.11 4.38
CA VAL A 84 4.74 1.10 5.35
C VAL A 84 4.63 0.47 6.74
N SER A 85 5.68 0.61 7.54
CA SER A 85 5.68 0.00 8.86
C SER A 85 6.70 0.67 9.77
N SER A 86 6.48 0.59 11.08
CA SER A 86 7.37 1.17 12.07
C SER A 86 8.14 0.08 12.79
N ALA A 87 9.41 0.36 13.05
CA ALA A 87 10.25 -0.43 13.95
C ALA A 87 10.39 -1.91 13.61
N ASP A 88 10.26 -2.28 12.34
CA ASP A 88 10.41 -3.67 11.93
C ASP A 88 11.86 -3.99 11.59
N GLY A 89 12.27 -5.21 11.89
CA GLY A 89 13.63 -5.66 11.63
C GLY A 89 13.79 -6.16 10.21
N VAL A 90 15.02 -6.63 9.96
CA VAL A 90 15.42 -7.16 8.65
C VAL A 90 14.57 -8.37 8.24
N ASP A 91 14.19 -9.21 9.21
CA ASP A 91 13.41 -10.42 8.89
C ASP A 91 12.02 -10.05 8.36
N THR A 92 11.39 -9.02 8.93
CA THR A 92 10.09 -8.54 8.43
C THR A 92 10.24 -7.95 7.03
N LEU A 93 11.29 -7.18 6.80
CA LEU A 93 11.58 -6.62 5.48
C LEU A 93 11.73 -7.71 4.44
N LYS A 94 12.49 -8.75 4.76
CA LYS A 94 12.67 -9.89 3.87
C LYS A 94 11.36 -10.62 3.59
N ALA A 95 10.53 -10.78 4.62
CA ALA A 95 9.23 -11.43 4.47
C ALA A 95 8.32 -10.62 3.53
N CYS A 96 8.36 -9.28 3.64
CA CYS A 96 7.58 -8.43 2.75
C CYS A 96 7.98 -8.60 1.29
N TYR A 97 9.26 -8.55 1.01
CA TYR A 97 9.73 -8.72 -0.37
C TYR A 97 9.48 -10.13 -0.88
N ALA A 98 9.62 -11.14 -0.02
CA ALA A 98 9.29 -12.51 -0.41
C ALA A 98 7.81 -12.66 -0.74
N ALA A 99 6.95 -11.91 -0.07
CA ALA A 99 5.51 -11.94 -0.34
C ALA A 99 5.11 -11.10 -1.55
N GLY A 100 6.04 -10.36 -2.13
CA GLY A 100 5.80 -9.62 -3.35
C GLY A 100 5.77 -8.10 -3.23
N ALA A 101 6.17 -7.53 -2.09
CA ALA A 101 6.21 -6.08 -1.94
C ALA A 101 7.13 -5.46 -2.98
N ASP A 102 6.70 -4.35 -3.54
CA ASP A 102 7.49 -3.62 -4.52
C ASP A 102 8.40 -2.60 -3.89
N GLU A 103 7.94 -1.95 -2.83
CA GLU A 103 8.74 -0.99 -2.05
C GLU A 103 8.34 -1.04 -0.58
N PHE A 104 9.21 -0.50 0.27
CA PHE A 104 9.01 -0.48 1.72
C PHE A 104 9.46 0.88 2.24
N LEU A 105 8.62 1.51 3.08
CA LEU A 105 8.99 2.75 3.77
C LEU A 105 8.81 2.57 5.28
N ASN A 106 9.77 3.06 6.03
CA ASN A 106 9.66 3.08 7.49
C ASN A 106 8.83 4.25 7.97
N LYS A 107 8.03 4.04 9.00
CA LYS A 107 7.33 5.14 9.68
C LYS A 107 8.22 5.69 10.79
N PRO A 108 8.23 6.99 11.03
CA PRO A 108 7.59 8.01 10.20
C PRO A 108 8.32 8.19 8.88
N PHE A 109 7.57 8.46 7.82
CA PHE A 109 8.16 8.73 6.52
C PHE A 109 7.90 10.17 6.12
N GLU A 110 8.75 10.70 5.25
CA GLU A 110 8.52 12.02 4.70
C GLU A 110 7.51 11.94 3.55
N THR A 111 6.64 12.92 3.47
CA THR A 111 5.62 12.99 2.41
C THR A 111 6.27 12.95 1.04
N GLU A 112 7.39 13.64 0.87
CA GLU A 112 8.08 13.64 -0.42
C GLU A 112 8.59 12.27 -0.82
N ALA A 113 9.05 11.47 0.14
CA ALA A 113 9.48 10.10 -0.14
C ALA A 113 8.31 9.23 -0.60
N LEU A 114 7.17 9.37 0.07
CA LEU A 114 5.97 8.65 -0.32
C LEU A 114 5.52 9.05 -1.72
N LEU A 115 5.45 10.34 -2.00
CA LEU A 115 5.03 10.83 -3.31
C LEU A 115 5.96 10.36 -4.42
N ALA A 116 7.27 10.35 -4.17
CA ALA A 116 8.23 9.86 -5.15
C ALA A 116 8.01 8.38 -5.45
N SER A 117 7.77 7.57 -4.41
CA SER A 117 7.48 6.15 -4.58
C SER A 117 6.21 5.94 -5.42
N LEU A 118 5.17 6.70 -5.10
CA LEU A 118 3.91 6.57 -5.83
C LEU A 118 4.05 6.98 -7.30
N ARG A 119 4.79 8.03 -7.58
CA ARG A 119 5.02 8.45 -8.96
C ARG A 119 5.72 7.37 -9.76
N ARG A 120 6.70 6.69 -9.15
CA ARG A 120 7.38 5.59 -9.83
C ARG A 120 6.47 4.41 -10.08
N MET A 121 5.67 4.04 -9.08
CA MET A 121 4.85 2.83 -9.14
C MET A 121 3.56 3.01 -9.93
N ALA A 122 2.93 4.16 -9.83
CA ALA A 122 1.64 4.42 -10.44
C ALA A 122 1.72 5.01 -11.84
N SER A 123 2.90 5.45 -12.26
CA SER A 123 3.06 6.05 -13.58
C SER A 123 2.76 5.05 -14.68
N PRO A 124 2.17 5.49 -15.79
CA PRO A 124 2.10 4.65 -16.98
C PRO A 124 3.51 4.23 -17.35
N ARG A 125 3.67 3.01 -17.78
CA ARG A 125 5.00 2.53 -18.10
C ARG A 125 5.55 3.31 -19.28
N ALA A 126 6.70 3.94 -19.05
CA ALA A 126 7.34 4.71 -20.10
C ALA A 126 7.62 3.87 -21.33
N VAL A 127 7.86 2.60 -21.13
CA VAL A 127 8.07 1.66 -22.22
C VAL A 127 6.91 1.58 -23.19
N ASP A 128 5.73 2.03 -22.77
CA ASP A 128 4.54 1.96 -23.59
C ASP A 128 4.66 2.82 -24.84
N PHE A 129 5.57 3.75 -24.83
CA PHE A 129 5.77 4.60 -26.00
C PHE A 129 7.21 4.60 -26.49
N ALA A 130 7.96 3.67 -26.01
CA ALA A 130 9.32 3.50 -26.50
C ALA A 130 9.33 2.83 -27.85
#